data_8d5bdf9c04c4d8903280e18962450658
#
_entry.id   8d5bdf9c04c4d8903280e18962450658
#
_cell.length_a   1.000
_cell.length_b   1.000
_cell.length_c   1.000
_cell.angle_alpha   90.00
_cell.angle_beta   90.00
_cell.angle_gamma   90.00
#
_symmetry.space_group_name_H-M   'P 1'
#
loop_
_entity.id
_entity.type
_entity.pdbx_description
1 polymer ?
#
loop_
_entity_poly.entity_id
_entity_poly.type
_entity_poly.pdbx_seq_one_letter_code
_entity_poly.pdbx_strand_id
1 'polypeptide(L)'
;MTSKTNIVLLSTTIISVFSINMLVSMSNAIATENSCVSYNSKENEISISCKYANFIDIEDELQNQTILYREFTNTTNSFNEKNWILNAGIRVEKDATLNIDSDDVTWLKIIPSKSTSNAIEVDGSLKVDSVKITSWNPETDDYVKFPKDAKYEDAVSAEEIYTSVLRPYIKINTAATGPTIIQNSELAYLGDCSLKIDNGCSGVTGGVTFNGGKYSILKNNDIHHIFKGFYSKGMGYMLIEGNRVYENEIYGIDPHTGTHDMIIKDNIVYNNGHIGIICSLDCYNIIIEGNEVYNHPSTGIMFSRNMYDSIARNNYVHDEKKCIFVSNSHNNEIYNNTVSNCDTGILVHNFAKENKVYNNNIITPEKGINVKTGASSNQFYSNNIVDAEEIPISIKKKDKTNNNIFEKNSIIEGAAFVD
;
A
#
# COMPACT_ATOMS: atom_id res chain seq x y z
N MET A 1 -93.01 -10.70 -31.67
CA MET A 1 -92.18 -9.69 -32.31
C MET A 1 -91.52 -8.89 -31.19
N THR A 2 -90.24 -8.75 -31.17
CA THR A 2 -89.44 -7.96 -30.27
C THR A 2 -88.54 -8.73 -29.29
N SER A 3 -87.32 -8.30 -29.27
CA SER A 3 -86.34 -8.50 -28.26
C SER A 3 -85.47 -9.76 -28.23
N LYS A 4 -84.45 -9.75 -29.08
CA LYS A 4 -83.23 -10.62 -28.91
C LYS A 4 -82.01 -9.91 -29.44
N THR A 5 -81.72 -8.70 -28.95
CA THR A 5 -80.52 -7.98 -29.47
C THR A 5 -79.69 -7.22 -28.38
N ASN A 6 -79.93 -7.48 -27.12
CA ASN A 6 -79.20 -6.69 -26.06
C ASN A 6 -78.38 -7.50 -25.07
N ILE A 7 -78.03 -8.75 -25.29
CA ILE A 7 -77.27 -9.57 -24.34
C ILE A 7 -75.81 -9.85 -24.81
N VAL A 8 -75.50 -9.62 -26.10
CA VAL A 8 -74.15 -9.95 -26.64
C VAL A 8 -73.12 -8.86 -26.52
N LEU A 9 -73.53 -7.59 -26.23
CA LEU A 9 -72.54 -6.48 -26.09
C LEU A 9 -71.96 -6.27 -24.67
N LEU A 10 -72.51 -6.93 -23.64
CA LEU A 10 -71.97 -6.78 -22.26
C LEU A 10 -70.91 -7.82 -21.93
N SER A 11 -70.78 -8.92 -22.63
CA SER A 11 -69.81 -10.00 -22.36
C SER A 11 -68.44 -9.73 -22.94
N THR A 12 -68.34 -8.99 -24.04
CA THR A 12 -67.05 -8.71 -24.70
C THR A 12 -66.28 -7.55 -24.05
N THR A 13 -66.93 -6.63 -23.37
CA THR A 13 -66.28 -5.50 -22.69
C THR A 13 -65.67 -5.92 -21.31
N ILE A 14 -66.28 -6.90 -20.64
CA ILE A 14 -65.78 -7.39 -19.34
C ILE A 14 -64.56 -8.27 -19.52
N ILE A 15 -64.48 -9.07 -20.61
CA ILE A 15 -63.33 -9.95 -20.91
C ILE A 15 -62.10 -9.11 -21.31
N SER A 16 -62.27 -8.00 -22.00
CA SER A 16 -61.14 -7.13 -22.37
C SER A 16 -60.55 -6.33 -21.20
N VAL A 17 -61.38 -5.96 -20.22
CA VAL A 17 -60.92 -5.23 -19.01
C VAL A 17 -60.18 -6.21 -18.04
N PHE A 18 -60.64 -7.45 -17.94
CA PHE A 18 -59.97 -8.46 -17.12
C PHE A 18 -58.62 -8.93 -17.72
N SER A 19 -58.49 -9.01 -19.03
CA SER A 19 -57.23 -9.39 -19.69
C SER A 19 -56.21 -8.24 -19.66
N ILE A 20 -56.60 -6.99 -19.71
CA ILE A 20 -55.69 -5.84 -19.58
C ILE A 20 -55.20 -5.68 -18.15
N ASN A 21 -56.05 -5.88 -17.15
CA ASN A 21 -55.64 -5.83 -15.76
C ASN A 21 -54.74 -7.03 -15.35
N MET A 22 -54.90 -8.18 -15.95
CA MET A 22 -54.01 -9.34 -15.73
C MET A 22 -52.65 -9.18 -16.41
N LEU A 23 -52.56 -8.50 -17.54
CA LEU A 23 -51.31 -8.17 -18.21
C LEU A 23 -50.56 -7.03 -17.48
N VAL A 24 -51.26 -6.07 -16.90
CA VAL A 24 -50.64 -4.98 -16.09
C VAL A 24 -50.21 -5.49 -14.72
N SER A 25 -50.86 -6.50 -14.14
CA SER A 25 -50.43 -7.12 -12.88
C SER A 25 -49.29 -8.15 -13.05
N MET A 26 -49.14 -8.71 -14.26
CA MET A 26 -47.98 -9.60 -14.56
C MET A 26 -46.71 -8.84 -14.93
N SER A 27 -46.81 -7.59 -15.40
CA SER A 27 -45.63 -6.78 -15.67
C SER A 27 -44.98 -6.18 -14.42
N ASN A 28 -45.64 -6.23 -13.26
CA ASN A 28 -45.08 -5.75 -11.97
C ASN A 28 -44.59 -6.88 -11.06
N ALA A 29 -44.52 -8.11 -11.54
CA ALA A 29 -44.00 -9.27 -10.80
C ALA A 29 -42.79 -9.89 -11.50
N ILE A 30 -42.01 -9.09 -12.21
CA ILE A 30 -40.60 -9.40 -12.39
C ILE A 30 -40.00 -9.02 -11.06
N ALA A 31 -39.70 -10.03 -10.23
CA ALA A 31 -38.84 -9.87 -9.09
C ALA A 31 -37.58 -9.13 -9.62
N THR A 32 -37.37 -7.92 -9.22
CA THR A 32 -36.06 -7.30 -9.35
C THR A 32 -35.13 -8.26 -8.63
N GLU A 33 -34.33 -9.06 -9.39
CA GLU A 33 -33.15 -9.67 -8.81
C GLU A 33 -32.48 -8.53 -8.01
N ASN A 34 -32.27 -8.74 -6.72
CA ASN A 34 -31.62 -7.74 -5.90
C ASN A 34 -30.28 -7.45 -6.56
N SER A 35 -30.15 -6.28 -7.18
CA SER A 35 -28.88 -5.83 -7.74
C SER A 35 -27.79 -6.02 -6.69
N CYS A 36 -26.70 -6.68 -7.05
CA CYS A 36 -25.57 -6.89 -6.14
C CYS A 36 -24.62 -5.66 -6.12
N VAL A 37 -24.91 -4.64 -6.93
CA VAL A 37 -24.27 -3.32 -6.89
C VAL A 37 -25.31 -2.29 -6.47
N SER A 38 -24.98 -1.44 -5.51
CA SER A 38 -25.87 -0.37 -5.05
C SER A 38 -25.06 0.89 -4.76
N TYR A 39 -25.74 2.06 -4.84
CA TYR A 39 -25.12 3.33 -4.54
C TYR A 39 -25.82 4.03 -3.38
N ASN A 40 -25.06 4.39 -2.36
CA ASN A 40 -25.52 5.19 -1.23
C ASN A 40 -25.10 6.66 -1.42
N SER A 41 -26.05 7.50 -1.76
CA SER A 41 -25.80 8.92 -2.02
C SER A 41 -25.43 9.75 -0.78
N LYS A 42 -25.73 9.27 0.44
CA LYS A 42 -25.35 9.97 1.68
C LYS A 42 -23.88 9.78 1.99
N GLU A 43 -23.37 8.57 1.77
CA GLU A 43 -21.98 8.21 2.01
C GLU A 43 -21.11 8.42 0.76
N ASN A 44 -21.71 8.70 -0.39
CA ASN A 44 -21.07 8.74 -1.70
C ASN A 44 -20.28 7.46 -1.99
N GLU A 45 -20.89 6.30 -1.75
CA GLU A 45 -20.24 5.01 -1.81
C GLU A 45 -21.03 4.00 -2.65
N ILE A 46 -20.33 3.28 -3.51
CA ILE A 46 -20.83 2.13 -4.25
C ILE A 46 -20.54 0.87 -3.41
N SER A 47 -21.56 0.09 -3.05
CA SER A 47 -21.41 -1.20 -2.38
C SER A 47 -21.53 -2.34 -3.39
N ILE A 48 -20.57 -3.26 -3.35
CA ILE A 48 -20.50 -4.45 -4.21
C ILE A 48 -20.62 -5.69 -3.34
N SER A 49 -21.71 -6.43 -3.51
CA SER A 49 -21.99 -7.71 -2.86
C SER A 49 -21.99 -8.89 -3.83
N CYS A 50 -21.67 -8.65 -5.10
CA CYS A 50 -21.54 -9.67 -6.13
C CYS A 50 -20.42 -10.64 -5.79
N LYS A 51 -20.64 -11.93 -6.05
CA LYS A 51 -19.54 -12.92 -5.94
C LYS A 51 -18.33 -12.53 -6.80
N TYR A 52 -18.61 -11.95 -7.98
CA TYR A 52 -17.61 -11.31 -8.87
C TYR A 52 -18.27 -10.11 -9.52
N ALA A 53 -17.55 -9.00 -9.59
CA ALA A 53 -17.91 -7.81 -10.36
C ALA A 53 -16.67 -7.20 -11.00
N ASN A 54 -16.83 -6.62 -12.17
CA ASN A 54 -15.86 -5.77 -12.84
C ASN A 54 -16.45 -4.36 -13.07
N PHE A 55 -15.74 -3.46 -13.73
CA PHE A 55 -16.21 -2.09 -13.94
C PHE A 55 -17.38 -1.99 -14.95
N ILE A 56 -17.48 -2.92 -15.90
CA ILE A 56 -18.62 -3.00 -16.82
C ILE A 56 -19.89 -3.41 -16.06
N ASP A 57 -19.78 -4.42 -15.18
CA ASP A 57 -20.91 -4.85 -14.35
C ASP A 57 -21.41 -3.70 -13.45
N ILE A 58 -20.48 -2.90 -12.88
CA ILE A 58 -20.84 -1.74 -12.05
C ILE A 58 -21.52 -0.66 -12.89
N GLU A 59 -21.03 -0.35 -14.10
CA GLU A 59 -21.65 0.61 -15.02
C GLU A 59 -23.07 0.20 -15.39
N ASP A 60 -23.24 -1.07 -15.77
CA ASP A 60 -24.52 -1.61 -16.21
C ASP A 60 -25.59 -1.60 -15.10
N GLU A 61 -25.18 -1.92 -13.88
CA GLU A 61 -26.09 -1.93 -12.72
C GLU A 61 -26.42 -0.51 -12.21
N LEU A 62 -25.43 0.39 -12.14
CA LEU A 62 -25.63 1.75 -11.61
C LEU A 62 -26.35 2.65 -12.61
N GLN A 63 -26.02 2.57 -13.88
CA GLN A 63 -26.50 3.44 -14.96
C GLN A 63 -26.42 4.95 -14.60
N ASN A 64 -25.41 5.33 -13.82
CA ASN A 64 -25.22 6.67 -13.29
C ASN A 64 -23.87 7.27 -13.73
N GLN A 65 -23.91 8.01 -14.83
CA GLN A 65 -22.75 8.63 -15.44
C GLN A 65 -22.18 9.84 -14.65
N THR A 66 -22.74 10.21 -13.50
CA THR A 66 -22.15 11.22 -12.62
C THR A 66 -21.23 10.60 -11.56
N ILE A 67 -21.37 9.31 -11.33
CA ILE A 67 -20.63 8.55 -10.30
C ILE A 67 -19.50 7.73 -10.93
N LEU A 68 -19.81 6.99 -11.98
CA LEU A 68 -18.86 6.20 -12.73
C LEU A 68 -19.09 6.40 -14.23
N TYR A 69 -18.04 6.81 -14.93
CA TYR A 69 -18.16 7.08 -16.36
C TYR A 69 -16.81 6.92 -17.09
N ARG A 70 -16.89 6.72 -18.41
CA ARG A 70 -15.72 6.60 -19.27
C ARG A 70 -15.20 7.95 -19.65
N GLU A 71 -13.88 8.10 -19.70
CA GLU A 71 -13.23 9.35 -20.05
C GLU A 71 -13.52 9.73 -21.51
N PHE A 72 -13.99 10.94 -21.75
CA PHE A 72 -14.14 11.49 -23.08
C PHE A 72 -12.85 12.14 -23.57
N THR A 73 -12.33 11.71 -24.70
CA THR A 73 -11.12 12.26 -25.30
C THR A 73 -11.44 13.22 -26.45
N ASN A 74 -11.10 14.49 -26.28
CA ASN A 74 -11.32 15.53 -27.28
C ASN A 74 -10.51 15.30 -28.58
N THR A 75 -9.36 14.62 -28.50
CA THR A 75 -8.48 14.37 -29.64
C THR A 75 -9.07 13.42 -30.68
N THR A 76 -9.86 12.45 -30.28
CA THR A 76 -10.53 11.49 -31.14
C THR A 76 -12.02 11.73 -31.27
N ASN A 77 -12.58 12.68 -30.49
CA ASN A 77 -14.01 12.94 -30.34
C ASN A 77 -14.80 11.65 -30.01
N SER A 78 -14.22 10.81 -29.12
CA SER A 78 -14.77 9.52 -28.72
C SER A 78 -14.47 9.26 -27.24
N PHE A 79 -15.20 8.35 -26.62
CA PHE A 79 -14.84 7.83 -25.31
C PHE A 79 -13.66 6.87 -25.40
N ASN A 80 -12.72 6.99 -24.43
CA ASN A 80 -11.74 5.93 -24.21
C ASN A 80 -12.44 4.84 -23.39
N GLU A 81 -12.77 3.73 -24.04
CA GLU A 81 -13.59 2.67 -23.45
C GLU A 81 -13.01 2.04 -22.19
N LYS A 82 -11.71 2.16 -21.95
CA LYS A 82 -11.00 1.57 -20.81
C LYS A 82 -10.45 2.58 -19.80
N ASN A 83 -10.64 3.86 -20.01
CA ASN A 83 -10.31 4.89 -19.03
C ASN A 83 -11.56 5.30 -18.27
N TRP A 84 -11.54 5.09 -16.96
CA TRP A 84 -12.68 5.32 -16.10
C TRP A 84 -12.43 6.46 -15.13
N ILE A 85 -13.47 7.24 -14.89
CA ILE A 85 -13.51 8.26 -13.86
C ILE A 85 -14.54 7.85 -12.81
N LEU A 86 -14.05 7.72 -11.57
CA LEU A 86 -14.84 7.35 -10.40
C LEU A 86 -14.98 8.56 -9.47
N ASN A 87 -16.22 8.99 -9.22
CA ASN A 87 -16.55 10.09 -8.32
C ASN A 87 -17.31 9.60 -7.09
N ALA A 88 -16.91 8.45 -6.55
CA ALA A 88 -17.46 7.86 -5.34
C ALA A 88 -16.42 6.98 -4.66
N GLY A 89 -16.66 6.56 -3.42
CA GLY A 89 -15.99 5.42 -2.83
C GLY A 89 -16.52 4.11 -3.37
N ILE A 90 -15.76 3.03 -3.22
CA ILE A 90 -16.20 1.65 -3.46
C ILE A 90 -15.99 0.86 -2.18
N ARG A 91 -17.03 0.13 -1.76
CA ARG A 91 -16.95 -0.90 -0.72
C ARG A 91 -17.19 -2.27 -1.33
N VAL A 92 -16.18 -3.12 -1.20
CA VAL A 92 -16.30 -4.53 -1.57
C VAL A 92 -16.73 -5.30 -0.32
N GLU A 93 -17.98 -5.72 -0.30
CA GLU A 93 -18.59 -6.40 0.84
C GLU A 93 -17.96 -7.76 1.10
N LYS A 94 -18.22 -8.33 2.29
CA LYS A 94 -17.74 -9.68 2.64
C LYS A 94 -18.17 -10.71 1.59
N ASP A 95 -17.24 -11.61 1.27
CA ASP A 95 -17.43 -12.70 0.31
C ASP A 95 -17.64 -12.23 -1.14
N ALA A 96 -17.64 -10.93 -1.40
CA ALA A 96 -17.62 -10.33 -2.72
C ALA A 96 -16.19 -10.22 -3.27
N THR A 97 -16.08 -10.13 -4.59
CA THR A 97 -14.80 -9.89 -5.28
C THR A 97 -14.96 -8.81 -6.32
N LEU A 98 -14.16 -7.74 -6.20
CA LEU A 98 -14.01 -6.77 -7.27
C LEU A 98 -12.76 -7.12 -8.09
N ASN A 99 -12.93 -7.20 -9.40
CA ASN A 99 -11.87 -7.40 -10.37
C ASN A 99 -11.64 -6.11 -11.16
N ILE A 100 -10.43 -5.60 -11.18
CA ILE A 100 -10.00 -4.42 -11.94
C ILE A 100 -8.81 -4.85 -12.79
N ASP A 101 -9.04 -5.21 -14.04
CA ASP A 101 -7.99 -5.69 -14.92
C ASP A 101 -8.01 -5.02 -16.30
N SER A 102 -6.98 -5.31 -17.09
CA SER A 102 -6.80 -4.70 -18.40
C SER A 102 -7.83 -5.13 -19.45
N ASP A 103 -8.74 -6.04 -19.13
CA ASP A 103 -9.82 -6.42 -20.03
C ASP A 103 -10.84 -5.28 -20.17
N ASP A 104 -11.12 -4.56 -19.06
CA ASP A 104 -12.09 -3.46 -19.04
C ASP A 104 -11.50 -2.12 -18.51
N VAL A 105 -10.36 -2.13 -17.83
CA VAL A 105 -9.74 -0.93 -17.25
C VAL A 105 -8.28 -0.78 -17.70
N THR A 106 -7.95 0.32 -18.33
CA THR A 106 -6.55 0.75 -18.55
C THR A 106 -6.12 1.73 -17.46
N TRP A 107 -6.98 2.70 -17.14
CA TRP A 107 -6.72 3.71 -16.12
C TRP A 107 -7.97 4.04 -15.34
N LEU A 108 -7.90 3.84 -14.03
CA LEU A 108 -8.91 4.28 -13.08
C LEU A 108 -8.48 5.59 -12.42
N LYS A 109 -9.18 6.66 -12.73
CA LYS A 109 -9.04 8.01 -12.20
C LYS A 109 -10.05 8.23 -11.09
N ILE A 110 -9.61 8.36 -9.84
CA ILE A 110 -10.52 8.55 -8.69
C ILE A 110 -10.51 10.02 -8.27
N ILE A 111 -11.67 10.66 -8.33
CA ILE A 111 -11.85 12.05 -7.89
C ILE A 111 -12.01 12.07 -6.37
N PRO A 112 -11.12 12.74 -5.61
CA PRO A 112 -11.33 12.90 -4.17
C PRO A 112 -12.53 13.80 -3.88
N SER A 113 -13.32 13.43 -2.90
CA SER A 113 -14.41 14.26 -2.40
C SER A 113 -13.87 15.34 -1.45
N LYS A 114 -14.55 16.48 -1.38
CA LYS A 114 -14.23 17.53 -0.39
C LYS A 114 -14.58 17.14 1.05
N SER A 115 -15.36 16.10 1.25
CA SER A 115 -15.86 15.65 2.55
C SER A 115 -15.49 14.21 2.88
N THR A 116 -15.21 13.39 1.87
CA THR A 116 -14.84 11.98 2.00
C THR A 116 -13.69 11.68 1.07
N SER A 117 -12.70 10.92 1.53
CA SER A 117 -11.69 10.37 0.64
C SER A 117 -12.33 9.20 -0.11
N ASN A 118 -12.73 9.39 -1.36
CA ASN A 118 -13.33 8.33 -2.18
C ASN A 118 -12.38 7.12 -2.26
N ALA A 119 -12.48 6.21 -1.32
CA ALA A 119 -11.58 5.08 -1.15
C ALA A 119 -12.13 3.80 -1.81
N ILE A 120 -11.24 2.86 -2.10
CA ILE A 120 -11.63 1.47 -2.34
C ILE A 120 -11.40 0.72 -1.02
N GLU A 121 -12.48 0.46 -0.29
CA GLU A 121 -12.45 -0.30 0.96
C GLU A 121 -12.92 -1.74 0.74
N VAL A 122 -12.16 -2.71 1.26
CA VAL A 122 -12.34 -4.13 0.95
C VAL A 122 -12.59 -4.93 2.23
N ASP A 123 -13.78 -5.46 2.35
CA ASP A 123 -14.18 -6.48 3.34
C ASP A 123 -14.25 -7.89 2.72
N GLY A 124 -14.26 -7.99 1.40
CA GLY A 124 -14.20 -9.21 0.60
C GLY A 124 -12.81 -9.47 0.01
N SER A 125 -12.73 -9.51 -1.30
CA SER A 125 -11.50 -9.67 -2.10
C SER A 125 -11.36 -8.59 -3.16
N LEU A 126 -10.12 -8.21 -3.47
CA LEU A 126 -9.80 -7.31 -4.57
C LEU A 126 -8.74 -7.95 -5.47
N LYS A 127 -8.95 -7.91 -6.76
CA LYS A 127 -7.94 -8.26 -7.76
C LYS A 127 -7.68 -7.07 -8.66
N VAL A 128 -6.41 -6.68 -8.78
CA VAL A 128 -5.95 -5.60 -9.65
C VAL A 128 -4.83 -6.13 -10.50
N ASP A 129 -4.96 -6.07 -11.82
CA ASP A 129 -3.93 -6.58 -12.72
C ASP A 129 -3.78 -5.72 -13.98
N SER A 130 -2.55 -5.29 -14.23
CA SER A 130 -2.16 -4.58 -15.45
C SER A 130 -2.93 -3.29 -15.71
N VAL A 131 -3.20 -2.51 -14.65
CA VAL A 131 -3.95 -1.26 -14.71
C VAL A 131 -3.20 -0.12 -14.01
N LYS A 132 -3.62 1.10 -14.31
CA LYS A 132 -3.19 2.31 -13.59
C LYS A 132 -4.32 2.82 -12.70
N ILE A 133 -4.03 3.09 -11.41
CA ILE A 133 -4.98 3.67 -10.45
C ILE A 133 -4.39 4.93 -9.83
N THR A 134 -5.08 6.08 -9.94
CA THR A 134 -4.58 7.35 -9.43
C THR A 134 -5.69 8.24 -8.88
N SER A 135 -5.33 9.24 -8.06
CA SER A 135 -6.19 10.39 -7.86
C SER A 135 -6.31 11.20 -9.16
N TRP A 136 -7.38 11.97 -9.27
CA TRP A 136 -7.61 12.84 -10.42
C TRP A 136 -8.34 14.13 -10.02
N ASN A 137 -7.85 15.25 -10.52
CA ASN A 137 -8.54 16.54 -10.40
C ASN A 137 -9.06 16.96 -11.79
N PRO A 138 -10.37 16.87 -12.04
CA PRO A 138 -10.92 17.20 -13.35
C PRO A 138 -10.87 18.70 -13.68
N GLU A 139 -10.71 19.59 -12.69
CA GLU A 139 -10.60 21.04 -12.93
C GLU A 139 -9.25 21.42 -13.53
N THR A 140 -8.19 20.70 -13.15
CA THR A 140 -6.82 20.94 -13.63
C THR A 140 -6.37 19.93 -14.66
N ASP A 141 -7.13 18.89 -14.92
CA ASP A 141 -6.83 17.75 -15.79
C ASP A 141 -5.48 17.10 -15.39
N ASP A 142 -5.26 16.90 -14.08
CA ASP A 142 -4.00 16.41 -13.51
C ASP A 142 -4.25 15.59 -12.24
N TYR A 143 -3.20 14.93 -11.72
CA TYR A 143 -3.21 14.24 -10.44
C TYR A 143 -3.39 15.22 -9.28
N VAL A 144 -3.97 14.74 -8.19
CA VAL A 144 -3.98 15.51 -6.93
C VAL A 144 -2.62 15.35 -6.25
N LYS A 145 -1.85 16.42 -6.24
CA LYS A 145 -0.47 16.45 -5.73
C LYS A 145 -0.40 17.18 -4.39
N PHE A 146 0.50 16.75 -3.52
CA PHE A 146 0.92 17.59 -2.40
C PHE A 146 1.77 18.76 -2.91
N PRO A 147 1.75 19.90 -2.20
CA PRO A 147 2.65 21.02 -2.51
C PRO A 147 4.11 20.56 -2.52
N LYS A 148 4.90 21.07 -3.46
CA LYS A 148 6.32 20.69 -3.63
C LYS A 148 7.22 20.94 -2.41
N ASP A 149 6.80 21.86 -1.54
CA ASP A 149 7.54 22.25 -0.34
C ASP A 149 7.18 21.40 0.90
N ALA A 150 6.23 20.46 0.76
CA ALA A 150 5.87 19.52 1.81
C ALA A 150 7.01 18.49 1.96
N LYS A 151 7.87 18.68 2.96
CA LYS A 151 8.89 17.69 3.32
C LYS A 151 8.59 17.15 4.70
N TYR A 152 8.57 15.84 4.85
CA TYR A 152 8.32 15.18 6.13
C TYR A 152 9.35 15.54 7.22
N GLU A 153 10.57 15.92 6.86
CA GLU A 153 11.61 16.33 7.83
C GLU A 153 11.23 17.59 8.64
N ASP A 154 10.30 18.41 8.12
CA ASP A 154 9.80 19.61 8.81
C ASP A 154 8.46 19.33 9.52
N ALA A 155 8.41 18.24 10.27
CA ALA A 155 7.23 17.51 10.77
C ALA A 155 6.05 18.33 11.35
N VAL A 156 6.25 19.54 11.84
CA VAL A 156 5.16 20.38 12.41
C VAL A 156 4.47 21.21 11.35
N SER A 157 5.21 21.73 10.36
CA SER A 157 4.64 22.49 9.24
C SER A 157 4.11 21.59 8.13
N ALA A 158 4.73 20.43 7.90
CA ALA A 158 4.30 19.45 6.92
C ALA A 158 2.95 18.81 7.27
N GLU A 159 2.62 18.65 8.56
CA GLU A 159 1.37 18.03 9.00
C GLU A 159 0.14 18.83 8.55
N GLU A 160 0.16 20.17 8.63
CA GLU A 160 -0.94 21.01 8.14
C GLU A 160 -1.12 20.90 6.63
N ILE A 161 -0.02 20.79 5.89
CA ILE A 161 -0.03 20.66 4.43
C ILE A 161 -0.63 19.31 4.02
N TYR A 162 -0.17 18.21 4.63
CA TYR A 162 -0.66 16.87 4.30
C TYR A 162 -2.12 16.63 4.71
N THR A 163 -2.64 17.36 5.71
CA THR A 163 -4.06 17.26 6.11
C THR A 163 -5.00 18.10 5.25
N SER A 164 -4.47 19.05 4.49
CA SER A 164 -5.28 19.93 3.63
C SER A 164 -5.61 19.32 2.26
N VAL A 165 -4.89 18.26 1.87
CA VAL A 165 -5.04 17.63 0.56
C VAL A 165 -5.61 16.24 0.73
N LEU A 166 -6.89 16.06 0.40
CA LEU A 166 -7.53 14.74 0.40
C LEU A 166 -7.19 14.01 -0.89
N ARG A 167 -6.79 12.74 -0.78
CA ARG A 167 -6.56 11.84 -1.91
C ARG A 167 -7.21 10.48 -1.66
N PRO A 168 -7.70 9.79 -2.69
CA PRO A 168 -8.24 8.45 -2.55
C PRO A 168 -7.19 7.47 -2.03
N TYR A 169 -7.64 6.36 -1.47
CA TYR A 169 -6.77 5.28 -1.00
C TYR A 169 -7.39 3.91 -1.23
N ILE A 170 -6.58 2.87 -1.18
CA ILE A 170 -7.00 1.47 -1.20
C ILE A 170 -6.76 0.89 0.19
N LYS A 171 -7.79 0.33 0.81
CA LYS A 171 -7.72 -0.22 2.17
C LYS A 171 -8.38 -1.57 2.26
N ILE A 172 -7.60 -2.55 2.65
CA ILE A 172 -8.08 -3.89 2.98
C ILE A 172 -8.36 -3.92 4.48
N ASN A 173 -9.62 -4.11 4.84
CA ASN A 173 -10.07 -4.06 6.22
C ASN A 173 -9.65 -5.30 7.03
N THR A 174 -9.59 -5.17 8.35
CA THR A 174 -9.16 -6.25 9.27
C THR A 174 -10.01 -7.52 9.13
N ALA A 175 -11.29 -7.38 8.81
CA ALA A 175 -12.24 -8.48 8.68
C ALA A 175 -12.38 -9.00 7.23
N ALA A 176 -11.48 -8.60 6.31
CA ALA A 176 -11.53 -9.04 4.92
C ALA A 176 -11.54 -10.58 4.83
N THR A 177 -12.54 -11.11 4.11
CA THR A 177 -12.82 -12.56 4.03
C THR A 177 -11.97 -13.28 2.99
N GLY A 178 -11.37 -12.54 2.05
CA GLY A 178 -10.51 -13.11 1.02
C GLY A 178 -9.22 -12.33 0.78
N PRO A 179 -8.29 -12.89 0.00
CA PRO A 179 -7.03 -12.22 -0.33
C PRO A 179 -7.24 -11.06 -1.29
N THR A 180 -6.33 -10.10 -1.22
CA THR A 180 -6.17 -9.06 -2.22
C THR A 180 -4.92 -9.33 -3.04
N ILE A 181 -5.04 -9.30 -4.36
CA ILE A 181 -3.93 -9.48 -5.29
C ILE A 181 -3.83 -8.21 -6.14
N ILE A 182 -2.73 -7.50 -6.02
CA ILE A 182 -2.42 -6.32 -6.84
C ILE A 182 -1.12 -6.62 -7.57
N GLN A 183 -1.17 -6.67 -8.89
CA GLN A 183 0.01 -7.02 -9.68
C GLN A 183 0.11 -6.27 -11.00
N ASN A 184 1.35 -6.14 -11.51
CA ASN A 184 1.66 -5.57 -12.82
C ASN A 184 1.06 -4.17 -13.06
N SER A 185 0.80 -3.41 -12.01
CA SER A 185 -0.02 -2.20 -12.04
C SER A 185 0.74 -0.97 -11.57
N GLU A 186 0.28 0.21 -11.97
CA GLU A 186 0.76 1.49 -11.47
C GLU A 186 -0.23 2.04 -10.45
N LEU A 187 0.25 2.29 -9.22
CA LEU A 187 -0.51 2.91 -8.14
C LEU A 187 0.18 4.22 -7.77
N ALA A 188 -0.47 5.36 -8.01
CA ALA A 188 0.18 6.65 -7.81
C ALA A 188 -0.77 7.74 -7.32
N TYR A 189 -0.20 8.74 -6.62
CA TYR A 189 -0.93 9.90 -6.10
C TYR A 189 -2.11 9.54 -5.19
N LEU A 190 -1.94 8.48 -4.42
CA LEU A 190 -2.94 7.98 -3.47
C LEU A 190 -2.55 8.32 -2.03
N GLY A 191 -3.55 8.30 -1.15
CA GLY A 191 -3.38 8.44 0.29
C GLY A 191 -3.07 9.85 0.77
N ASP A 192 -3.54 10.12 1.97
CA ASP A 192 -3.44 11.42 2.64
C ASP A 192 -3.21 11.28 4.15
N CYS A 193 -3.22 12.40 4.85
CA CYS A 193 -3.15 12.48 6.30
C CYS A 193 -4.47 12.97 6.92
N SER A 194 -5.60 12.61 6.37
CA SER A 194 -6.92 13.09 6.84
C SER A 194 -7.28 12.56 8.23
N LEU A 195 -6.80 11.37 8.60
CA LEU A 195 -6.97 10.80 9.93
C LEU A 195 -5.74 11.03 10.78
N LYS A 196 -5.87 11.88 11.81
CA LYS A 196 -4.83 12.13 12.80
C LYS A 196 -4.91 11.14 13.95
N ILE A 197 -3.76 10.69 14.42
CA ILE A 197 -3.56 9.99 15.69
C ILE A 197 -2.50 10.74 16.50
N ASP A 198 -2.54 10.64 17.82
CA ASP A 198 -1.64 11.31 18.78
C ASP A 198 -0.23 11.61 18.22
N ASN A 199 0.00 12.80 17.69
CA ASN A 199 1.24 13.28 17.08
C ASN A 199 1.59 12.75 15.68
N GLY A 200 0.61 12.48 14.79
CA GLY A 200 0.94 12.13 13.41
C GLY A 200 -0.23 11.68 12.56
N CYS A 201 0.08 11.34 11.33
CA CYS A 201 -0.87 10.84 10.38
C CYS A 201 -1.15 9.35 10.59
N SER A 202 -2.42 8.98 10.62
CA SER A 202 -2.81 7.56 10.60
C SER A 202 -2.31 6.88 9.32
N GLY A 203 -1.78 5.66 9.44
CA GLY A 203 -1.47 4.84 8.27
C GLY A 203 -2.71 4.34 7.51
N VAL A 204 -3.90 4.48 8.10
CA VAL A 204 -5.15 3.93 7.54
C VAL A 204 -5.53 4.55 6.20
N THR A 205 -5.28 5.85 6.02
CA THR A 205 -5.51 6.58 4.78
C THR A 205 -4.23 6.76 3.95
N GLY A 206 -3.16 6.04 4.31
CA GLY A 206 -1.81 6.27 3.78
C GLY A 206 -1.58 5.95 2.30
N GLY A 207 -2.51 5.30 1.63
CA GLY A 207 -2.43 4.99 0.20
C GLY A 207 -2.79 3.54 -0.11
N VAL A 208 -1.87 2.60 0.06
CA VAL A 208 -2.12 1.16 -0.12
C VAL A 208 -1.97 0.48 1.24
N THR A 209 -3.11 0.21 1.88
CA THR A 209 -3.16 -0.21 3.29
C THR A 209 -3.77 -1.60 3.45
N PHE A 210 -3.05 -2.49 4.15
CA PHE A 210 -3.49 -3.85 4.43
C PHE A 210 -3.62 -4.09 5.94
N ASN A 211 -4.85 -4.23 6.42
CA ASN A 211 -5.14 -4.61 7.80
C ASN A 211 -5.71 -6.03 7.93
N GLY A 212 -5.93 -6.69 6.82
CA GLY A 212 -6.49 -8.04 6.71
C GLY A 212 -6.24 -8.65 5.34
N GLY A 213 -7.01 -9.67 4.98
CA GLY A 213 -6.88 -10.36 3.69
C GLY A 213 -5.63 -11.25 3.65
N LYS A 214 -5.55 -12.25 4.55
CA LYS A 214 -4.43 -13.22 4.57
C LYS A 214 -4.15 -13.81 3.19
N TYR A 215 -2.86 -14.08 2.90
CA TYR A 215 -2.35 -14.59 1.64
C TYR A 215 -2.44 -13.59 0.47
N SER A 216 -2.53 -12.29 0.79
CA SER A 216 -2.47 -11.23 -0.20
C SER A 216 -1.10 -11.12 -0.88
N ILE A 217 -1.12 -10.61 -2.09
CA ILE A 217 0.07 -10.45 -2.94
C ILE A 217 0.11 -9.04 -3.50
N LEU A 218 1.28 -8.40 -3.38
CA LEU A 218 1.61 -7.13 -4.03
C LEU A 218 2.85 -7.38 -4.89
N LYS A 219 2.68 -7.49 -6.22
CA LYS A 219 3.73 -8.01 -7.09
C LYS A 219 3.91 -7.22 -8.39
N ASN A 220 5.17 -6.93 -8.74
CA ASN A 220 5.53 -6.30 -10.01
C ASN A 220 4.80 -4.97 -10.27
N ASN A 221 4.55 -4.16 -9.27
CA ASN A 221 3.87 -2.87 -9.40
C ASN A 221 4.85 -1.71 -9.40
N ASP A 222 4.43 -0.60 -10.01
CA ASP A 222 5.01 0.72 -9.80
C ASP A 222 4.16 1.47 -8.75
N ILE A 223 4.77 1.77 -7.58
CA ILE A 223 4.08 2.39 -6.43
C ILE A 223 4.81 3.70 -6.10
N HIS A 224 4.22 4.84 -6.45
CA HIS A 224 4.93 6.11 -6.32
C HIS A 224 4.03 7.32 -6.05
N HIS A 225 4.62 8.39 -5.50
CA HIS A 225 3.90 9.62 -5.15
C HIS A 225 2.68 9.36 -4.24
N ILE A 226 2.75 8.28 -3.46
CA ILE A 226 1.74 7.91 -2.47
C ILE A 226 2.14 8.50 -1.11
N PHE A 227 1.19 8.76 -0.21
CA PHE A 227 1.54 9.31 1.10
C PHE A 227 2.43 8.35 1.91
N LYS A 228 2.04 7.06 1.97
CA LYS A 228 2.90 5.93 2.38
C LYS A 228 2.79 4.86 1.31
N GLY A 229 3.87 4.48 0.67
CA GLY A 229 3.85 3.55 -0.47
C GLY A 229 3.09 2.26 -0.18
N PHE A 230 3.46 1.57 0.88
CA PHE A 230 2.73 0.44 1.45
C PHE A 230 2.66 0.60 2.97
N TYR A 231 1.50 0.31 3.54
CA TYR A 231 1.30 0.26 4.99
C TYR A 231 0.50 -0.97 5.39
N SER A 232 0.84 -1.59 6.54
CA SER A 232 0.00 -2.64 7.11
C SER A 232 -0.10 -2.54 8.62
N LYS A 233 -1.19 -3.05 9.19
CA LYS A 233 -1.39 -3.14 10.63
C LYS A 233 -2.02 -4.48 10.99
N GLY A 234 -1.31 -5.31 11.75
CA GLY A 234 -1.79 -6.63 12.15
C GLY A 234 -1.98 -7.62 10.99
N MET A 235 -1.39 -7.31 9.83
CA MET A 235 -1.46 -8.16 8.65
C MET A 235 -0.56 -9.37 8.80
N GLY A 236 -1.03 -10.55 8.34
CA GLY A 236 -0.22 -11.76 8.30
C GLY A 236 -0.26 -12.49 6.96
N TYR A 237 0.79 -13.25 6.69
CA TYR A 237 0.92 -14.11 5.50
C TYR A 237 0.79 -13.35 4.17
N MET A 238 1.65 -12.36 3.94
CA MET A 238 1.64 -11.57 2.72
C MET A 238 2.96 -11.66 1.97
N LEU A 239 2.88 -11.57 0.64
CA LEU A 239 4.03 -11.47 -0.26
C LEU A 239 4.07 -10.08 -0.92
N ILE A 240 5.22 -9.39 -0.80
CA ILE A 240 5.54 -8.15 -1.51
C ILE A 240 6.78 -8.41 -2.36
N GLU A 241 6.61 -8.56 -3.68
CA GLU A 241 7.65 -9.07 -4.57
C GLU A 241 7.79 -8.26 -5.86
N GLY A 242 9.01 -7.93 -6.23
CA GLY A 242 9.32 -7.38 -7.55
C GLY A 242 8.75 -5.99 -7.83
N ASN A 243 8.35 -5.23 -6.80
CA ASN A 243 7.77 -3.91 -6.99
C ASN A 243 8.86 -2.84 -7.08
N ARG A 244 8.57 -1.74 -7.79
CA ARG A 244 9.31 -0.48 -7.72
C ARG A 244 8.52 0.47 -6.82
N VAL A 245 9.13 0.88 -5.70
CA VAL A 245 8.47 1.71 -4.67
C VAL A 245 9.29 2.98 -4.46
N TYR A 246 8.81 4.11 -4.98
CA TYR A 246 9.65 5.31 -5.06
C TYR A 246 8.89 6.62 -4.99
N GLU A 247 9.60 7.66 -4.58
CA GLU A 247 9.06 9.03 -4.52
C GLU A 247 7.74 9.12 -3.72
N ASN A 248 7.59 8.26 -2.70
CA ASN A 248 6.48 8.36 -1.76
C ASN A 248 6.82 9.40 -0.68
N GLU A 249 5.79 10.04 -0.13
CA GLU A 249 5.99 11.21 0.75
C GLU A 249 6.71 10.87 2.05
N ILE A 250 6.53 9.67 2.60
CA ILE A 250 7.14 9.27 3.86
C ILE A 250 7.95 7.97 3.71
N TYR A 251 7.30 6.83 3.73
CA TYR A 251 7.93 5.50 3.69
C TYR A 251 7.68 4.78 2.38
N GLY A 252 8.64 3.97 1.97
CA GLY A 252 8.43 3.06 0.86
C GLY A 252 7.53 1.89 1.28
N ILE A 253 8.02 1.01 2.14
CA ILE A 253 7.31 -0.18 2.64
C ILE A 253 7.30 -0.16 4.16
N ASP A 254 6.11 -0.05 4.79
CA ASP A 254 5.93 0.11 6.24
C ASP A 254 4.99 -0.95 6.84
N PRO A 255 5.43 -2.22 7.02
CA PRO A 255 4.77 -3.13 7.94
C PRO A 255 4.76 -2.57 9.36
N HIS A 256 3.60 -2.59 10.03
CA HIS A 256 3.44 -1.89 11.30
C HIS A 256 2.55 -2.68 12.28
N THR A 257 2.64 -2.39 13.54
CA THR A 257 1.78 -2.84 14.66
C THR A 257 1.33 -4.30 14.55
N GLY A 258 2.22 -5.23 14.92
CA GLY A 258 1.88 -6.66 14.97
C GLY A 258 1.73 -7.33 13.60
N THR A 259 2.22 -6.71 12.53
CA THR A 259 2.32 -7.37 11.20
C THR A 259 3.33 -8.52 11.29
N HIS A 260 3.01 -9.66 10.68
CA HIS A 260 3.79 -10.87 10.83
C HIS A 260 3.73 -11.82 9.62
N ASP A 261 4.65 -12.79 9.57
CA ASP A 261 4.69 -13.82 8.52
C ASP A 261 4.64 -13.20 7.11
N MET A 262 5.45 -12.16 6.88
CA MET A 262 5.49 -11.42 5.61
C MET A 262 6.84 -11.61 4.91
N ILE A 263 6.79 -11.71 3.60
CA ILE A 263 7.99 -11.76 2.76
C ILE A 263 8.03 -10.51 1.89
N ILE A 264 9.12 -9.73 2.02
CA ILE A 264 9.41 -8.53 1.24
C ILE A 264 10.65 -8.85 0.42
N LYS A 265 10.49 -9.17 -0.86
CA LYS A 265 11.63 -9.64 -1.64
C LYS A 265 11.71 -9.07 -3.05
N ASP A 266 12.94 -8.98 -3.54
CA ASP A 266 13.24 -8.61 -4.92
C ASP A 266 12.62 -7.26 -5.35
N ASN A 267 12.36 -6.33 -4.40
CA ASN A 267 11.84 -5.00 -4.68
C ASN A 267 12.98 -4.00 -4.89
N ILE A 268 12.71 -2.96 -5.69
CA ILE A 268 13.57 -1.78 -5.83
C ILE A 268 12.88 -0.61 -5.11
N VAL A 269 13.47 -0.14 -4.00
CA VAL A 269 12.88 0.88 -3.12
C VAL A 269 13.80 2.09 -3.05
N TYR A 270 13.37 3.26 -3.54
CA TYR A 270 14.28 4.41 -3.65
C TYR A 270 13.57 5.78 -3.59
N ASN A 271 14.31 6.81 -3.22
CA ASN A 271 13.84 8.20 -3.21
C ASN A 271 12.56 8.44 -2.38
N ASN A 272 12.25 7.62 -1.39
CA ASN A 272 11.10 7.90 -0.53
C ASN A 272 11.47 8.94 0.54
N GLY A 273 10.49 9.70 1.02
CA GLY A 273 10.71 10.90 1.81
C GLY A 273 11.36 10.70 3.19
N HIS A 274 11.46 9.46 3.70
CA HIS A 274 12.11 9.22 4.99
C HIS A 274 12.88 7.89 5.08
N ILE A 275 12.21 6.74 5.00
CA ILE A 275 12.81 5.40 5.14
C ILE A 275 12.34 4.51 4.00
N GLY A 276 13.25 3.68 3.48
CA GLY A 276 12.93 2.74 2.42
C GLY A 276 12.01 1.62 2.88
N ILE A 277 12.51 0.72 3.72
CA ILE A 277 11.75 -0.38 4.31
C ILE A 277 11.85 -0.27 5.83
N ILE A 278 10.72 -0.13 6.51
CA ILE A 278 10.66 -0.10 7.98
C ILE A 278 9.65 -1.11 8.48
N CYS A 279 10.04 -1.98 9.41
CA CYS A 279 9.09 -2.78 10.17
C CYS A 279 9.06 -2.27 11.60
N SER A 280 7.88 -1.90 12.10
CA SER A 280 7.77 -1.13 13.32
C SER A 280 6.60 -1.58 14.21
N LEU A 281 6.85 -1.63 15.51
CA LEU A 281 5.87 -1.87 16.57
C LEU A 281 5.33 -3.31 16.59
N ASP A 282 6.09 -4.18 17.26
CA ASP A 282 5.76 -5.58 17.49
C ASP A 282 5.60 -6.45 16.22
N CYS A 283 6.30 -6.11 15.14
CA CYS A 283 6.36 -6.96 13.94
C CYS A 283 7.24 -8.18 14.18
N TYR A 284 6.89 -9.33 13.60
CA TYR A 284 7.68 -10.57 13.74
C TYR A 284 7.57 -11.52 12.55
N ASN A 285 8.51 -12.43 12.42
CA ASN A 285 8.60 -13.36 11.29
C ASN A 285 8.56 -12.65 9.92
N ILE A 286 9.25 -11.52 9.80
CA ILE A 286 9.36 -10.79 8.55
C ILE A 286 10.66 -11.20 7.86
N ILE A 287 10.60 -11.51 6.57
CA ILE A 287 11.77 -11.78 5.73
C ILE A 287 11.92 -10.65 4.73
N ILE A 288 13.04 -9.92 4.81
CA ILE A 288 13.43 -8.86 3.88
C ILE A 288 14.62 -9.41 3.07
N GLU A 289 14.39 -9.77 1.80
CA GLU A 289 15.38 -10.53 1.03
C GLU A 289 15.53 -10.02 -0.40
N GLY A 290 16.77 -9.89 -0.87
CA GLY A 290 17.05 -9.59 -2.28
C GLY A 290 16.60 -8.23 -2.76
N ASN A 291 16.28 -7.29 -1.85
CA ASN A 291 15.83 -5.96 -2.23
C ASN A 291 17.02 -5.04 -2.53
N GLU A 292 16.86 -4.14 -3.49
CA GLU A 292 17.72 -2.98 -3.71
C GLU A 292 17.06 -1.75 -3.07
N VAL A 293 17.77 -1.09 -2.12
CA VAL A 293 17.21 0.01 -1.32
C VAL A 293 18.19 1.17 -1.27
N TYR A 294 17.78 2.36 -1.74
CA TYR A 294 18.71 3.47 -1.82
C TYR A 294 18.08 4.87 -1.86
N ASN A 295 18.89 5.84 -1.48
CA ASN A 295 18.63 7.27 -1.64
C ASN A 295 17.43 7.78 -0.83
N HIS A 296 17.39 7.39 0.46
CA HIS A 296 16.42 7.90 1.43
C HIS A 296 17.07 8.92 2.39
N PRO A 297 16.36 9.94 2.86
CA PRO A 297 16.94 10.94 3.77
C PRO A 297 17.42 10.38 5.11
N SER A 298 16.94 9.22 5.55
CA SER A 298 17.22 8.69 6.88
C SER A 298 17.85 7.30 6.89
N THR A 299 17.15 6.30 6.38
CA THR A 299 17.55 4.88 6.56
C THR A 299 17.03 4.02 5.43
N GLY A 300 17.85 3.11 4.94
CA GLY A 300 17.42 2.13 3.93
C GLY A 300 16.49 1.07 4.53
N ILE A 301 17.00 0.21 5.41
CA ILE A 301 16.20 -0.85 6.08
C ILE A 301 16.23 -0.65 7.59
N MET A 302 15.05 -0.61 8.25
CA MET A 302 14.96 -0.37 9.68
C MET A 302 14.10 -1.42 10.40
N PHE A 303 14.69 -2.04 11.43
CA PHE A 303 14.02 -2.86 12.43
C PHE A 303 13.69 -1.96 13.63
N SER A 304 12.44 -1.75 13.96
CA SER A 304 12.07 -0.71 14.91
C SER A 304 10.98 -1.14 15.91
N ARG A 305 11.10 -0.63 17.13
CA ARG A 305 10.08 -0.71 18.17
C ARG A 305 9.55 -2.12 18.40
N ASN A 306 10.43 -2.99 18.91
CA ASN A 306 10.14 -4.37 19.25
C ASN A 306 9.85 -5.30 18.06
N MET A 307 10.54 -5.09 16.94
CA MET A 307 10.57 -6.10 15.89
C MET A 307 11.43 -7.29 16.29
N TYR A 308 10.95 -8.52 16.08
CA TYR A 308 11.66 -9.72 16.52
C TYR A 308 11.50 -10.92 15.58
N ASP A 309 12.34 -11.94 15.77
CA ASP A 309 12.33 -13.20 15.00
C ASP A 309 12.29 -12.98 13.48
N SER A 310 12.98 -11.94 13.00
CA SER A 310 12.90 -11.48 11.62
C SER A 310 14.28 -11.46 10.95
N ILE A 311 14.30 -11.46 9.64
CA ILE A 311 15.52 -11.64 8.84
C ILE A 311 15.64 -10.52 7.81
N ALA A 312 16.84 -9.93 7.69
CA ALA A 312 17.27 -9.18 6.50
C ALA A 312 18.47 -9.86 5.86
N ARG A 313 18.32 -10.34 4.64
CA ARG A 313 19.40 -11.07 3.95
C ARG A 313 19.45 -10.79 2.45
N ASN A 314 20.67 -10.91 1.90
CA ASN A 314 20.90 -10.78 0.47
C ASN A 314 20.42 -9.44 -0.14
N ASN A 315 20.22 -8.40 0.68
CA ASN A 315 19.82 -7.09 0.19
C ASN A 315 21.04 -6.28 -0.25
N TYR A 316 20.85 -5.41 -1.23
CA TYR A 316 21.79 -4.36 -1.58
C TYR A 316 21.25 -3.02 -1.12
N VAL A 317 21.89 -2.42 -0.12
CA VAL A 317 21.45 -1.14 0.48
C VAL A 317 22.57 -0.11 0.33
N HIS A 318 22.27 1.02 -0.29
CA HIS A 318 23.33 1.99 -0.58
C HIS A 318 22.83 3.44 -0.62
N ASP A 319 23.77 4.38 -0.59
CA ASP A 319 23.50 5.83 -0.67
C ASP A 319 22.52 6.31 0.42
N GLU A 320 22.80 5.94 1.68
CA GLU A 320 21.94 6.18 2.83
C GLU A 320 22.71 6.83 3.98
N LYS A 321 22.04 7.60 4.85
CA LYS A 321 22.65 7.96 6.15
C LYS A 321 22.89 6.72 7.02
N LYS A 322 21.96 5.77 7.00
CA LYS A 322 22.09 4.47 7.66
C LYS A 322 21.59 3.40 6.71
N CYS A 323 22.45 2.51 6.31
CA CYS A 323 22.02 1.44 5.42
C CYS A 323 21.06 0.50 6.13
N ILE A 324 21.47 -0.13 7.24
CA ILE A 324 20.62 -1.00 8.05
C ILE A 324 20.63 -0.53 9.49
N PHE A 325 19.46 -0.34 10.08
CA PHE A 325 19.32 0.12 11.46
C PHE A 325 18.44 -0.81 12.29
N VAL A 326 19.00 -1.36 13.39
CA VAL A 326 18.29 -2.18 14.38
C VAL A 326 18.09 -1.35 15.64
N SER A 327 16.84 -0.94 15.91
CA SER A 327 16.48 -0.07 17.01
C SER A 327 15.42 -0.71 17.91
N ASN A 328 15.73 -0.90 19.19
CA ASN A 328 14.81 -1.49 20.18
C ASN A 328 14.11 -2.76 19.66
N SER A 329 14.89 -3.66 19.09
CA SER A 329 14.43 -4.87 18.41
C SER A 329 15.33 -6.04 18.78
N HIS A 330 14.81 -7.28 18.75
CA HIS A 330 15.55 -8.39 19.31
C HIS A 330 15.39 -9.70 18.52
N ASN A 331 16.35 -10.60 18.72
CA ASN A 331 16.34 -11.94 18.12
C ASN A 331 16.20 -11.93 16.58
N ASN A 332 16.76 -10.92 15.92
CA ASN A 332 16.73 -10.81 14.47
C ASN A 332 18.07 -11.25 13.87
N GLU A 333 18.06 -11.67 12.60
CA GLU A 333 19.26 -12.04 11.85
C GLU A 333 19.45 -11.11 10.64
N ILE A 334 20.63 -10.47 10.56
CA ILE A 334 21.02 -9.58 9.48
C ILE A 334 22.27 -10.15 8.82
N TYR A 335 22.12 -10.76 7.65
CA TYR A 335 23.25 -11.48 7.06
C TYR A 335 23.29 -11.49 5.53
N ASN A 336 24.47 -11.71 4.99
CA ASN A 336 24.72 -11.73 3.54
C ASN A 336 24.23 -10.47 2.81
N ASN A 337 24.05 -9.34 3.49
CA ASN A 337 23.71 -8.09 2.83
C ASN A 337 24.99 -7.42 2.31
N THR A 338 24.87 -6.74 1.18
CA THR A 338 25.86 -5.77 0.73
C THR A 338 25.36 -4.38 1.05
N VAL A 339 26.12 -3.60 1.81
CA VAL A 339 25.83 -2.20 2.09
C VAL A 339 26.97 -1.33 1.63
N SER A 340 26.69 -0.20 0.98
CA SER A 340 27.75 0.66 0.45
C SER A 340 27.38 2.13 0.47
N ASN A 341 28.40 3.00 0.55
CA ASN A 341 28.21 4.45 0.50
C ASN A 341 27.18 4.96 1.52
N CYS A 342 27.39 4.65 2.81
CA CYS A 342 26.51 5.03 3.90
C CYS A 342 27.31 5.75 4.99
N ASP A 343 26.75 6.78 5.65
CA ASP A 343 27.39 7.33 6.84
C ASP A 343 27.59 6.23 7.90
N THR A 344 26.61 5.35 8.04
CA THR A 344 26.75 4.13 8.86
C THR A 344 26.23 2.91 8.12
N GLY A 345 27.08 1.90 7.94
CA GLY A 345 26.70 0.64 7.28
C GLY A 345 25.62 -0.10 8.08
N ILE A 346 25.93 -0.55 9.29
CA ILE A 346 24.97 -1.23 10.18
C ILE A 346 24.98 -0.56 11.55
N LEU A 347 23.85 0.02 11.97
CA LEU A 347 23.66 0.64 13.29
C LEU A 347 22.82 -0.26 14.20
N VAL A 348 23.31 -0.55 15.42
CA VAL A 348 22.55 -1.28 16.45
C VAL A 348 22.46 -0.40 17.70
N HIS A 349 21.23 0.00 18.09
CA HIS A 349 21.02 1.03 19.11
C HIS A 349 19.70 0.82 19.88
N ASN A 350 19.42 1.71 20.84
CA ASN A 350 18.14 1.79 21.58
C ASN A 350 17.70 0.45 22.19
N PHE A 351 18.55 -0.17 22.99
CA PHE A 351 18.24 -1.44 23.68
C PHE A 351 18.01 -2.64 22.74
N ALA A 352 18.51 -2.57 21.51
CA ALA A 352 18.51 -3.72 20.61
C ALA A 352 19.34 -4.86 21.23
N LYS A 353 18.80 -6.09 21.27
CA LYS A 353 19.43 -7.20 21.96
C LYS A 353 19.27 -8.54 21.23
N GLU A 354 20.20 -9.45 21.51
CA GLU A 354 20.10 -10.83 21.03
C GLU A 354 19.99 -10.96 19.50
N ASN A 355 20.43 -9.93 18.75
CA ASN A 355 20.47 -9.96 17.29
C ASN A 355 21.79 -10.54 16.79
N LYS A 356 21.76 -11.17 15.63
CA LYS A 356 22.94 -11.68 14.94
C LYS A 356 23.18 -10.89 13.66
N VAL A 357 24.38 -10.34 13.52
CA VAL A 357 24.83 -9.57 12.36
C VAL A 357 26.06 -10.27 11.79
N TYR A 358 25.92 -10.94 10.65
CA TYR A 358 27.01 -11.78 10.14
C TYR A 358 27.08 -11.90 8.62
N ASN A 359 28.27 -12.18 8.13
CA ASN A 359 28.54 -12.37 6.69
C ASN A 359 28.09 -11.17 5.82
N ASN A 360 27.96 -9.96 6.39
CA ASN A 360 27.63 -8.79 5.58
C ASN A 360 28.91 -8.21 4.96
N ASN A 361 28.79 -7.69 3.73
CA ASN A 361 29.82 -6.96 3.03
C ASN A 361 29.52 -5.46 3.13
N ILE A 362 30.34 -4.71 3.85
CA ILE A 362 30.16 -3.31 4.20
C ILE A 362 31.27 -2.52 3.51
N ILE A 363 30.93 -1.73 2.50
CA ILE A 363 31.86 -1.10 1.57
C ILE A 363 31.78 0.41 1.67
N THR A 364 32.92 1.06 1.85
CA THR A 364 33.05 2.54 1.91
C THR A 364 32.03 3.25 2.83
N PRO A 365 31.85 2.81 4.08
CA PRO A 365 31.05 3.54 5.03
C PRO A 365 31.91 4.59 5.75
N GLU A 366 31.34 5.69 6.27
CA GLU A 366 32.04 6.45 7.32
C GLU A 366 32.29 5.56 8.53
N LYS A 367 31.25 4.89 9.03
CA LYS A 367 31.30 3.89 10.11
C LYS A 367 30.73 2.56 9.65
N GLY A 368 31.53 1.50 9.73
CA GLY A 368 31.11 0.17 9.30
C GLY A 368 29.97 -0.39 10.17
N ILE A 369 30.31 -0.96 11.33
CA ILE A 369 29.34 -1.42 12.35
C ILE A 369 29.40 -0.48 13.53
N ASN A 370 28.26 0.13 13.89
CA ASN A 370 28.17 1.10 14.99
C ASN A 370 27.19 0.60 16.07
N VAL A 371 27.74 0.28 17.25
CA VAL A 371 26.95 -0.22 18.39
C VAL A 371 26.85 0.86 19.44
N LYS A 372 25.64 1.32 19.70
CA LYS A 372 25.37 2.44 20.60
C LYS A 372 24.60 2.03 21.86
N THR A 373 24.22 3.02 22.64
CA THR A 373 23.67 2.93 23.98
C THR A 373 22.56 1.90 24.15
N GLY A 374 22.72 1.00 25.10
CA GLY A 374 21.75 0.00 25.51
C GLY A 374 21.73 -1.26 24.65
N ALA A 375 22.48 -1.30 23.55
CA ALA A 375 22.57 -2.53 22.76
C ALA A 375 23.34 -3.61 23.53
N SER A 376 22.75 -4.81 23.66
CA SER A 376 23.29 -5.88 24.52
C SER A 376 23.11 -7.28 23.94
N SER A 377 24.05 -8.16 24.28
CA SER A 377 23.97 -9.58 23.89
C SER A 377 23.83 -9.85 22.38
N ASN A 378 24.21 -8.88 21.54
CA ASN A 378 24.23 -9.04 20.09
C ASN A 378 25.54 -9.73 19.65
N GLN A 379 25.48 -10.46 18.56
CA GLN A 379 26.61 -11.16 17.96
C GLN A 379 26.95 -10.58 16.59
N PHE A 380 28.21 -10.20 16.42
CA PHE A 380 28.75 -9.63 15.18
C PHE A 380 29.90 -10.50 14.70
N TYR A 381 29.70 -11.28 13.66
CA TYR A 381 30.75 -12.22 13.21
C TYR A 381 30.82 -12.37 11.70
N SER A 382 32.03 -12.62 11.24
CA SER A 382 32.33 -12.87 9.81
C SER A 382 31.84 -11.75 8.87
N ASN A 383 31.67 -10.52 9.36
CA ASN A 383 31.41 -9.39 8.50
C ASN A 383 32.70 -8.91 7.84
N ASN A 384 32.61 -8.50 6.58
CA ASN A 384 33.70 -7.92 5.83
C ASN A 384 33.49 -6.41 5.72
N ILE A 385 34.39 -5.60 6.29
CA ILE A 385 34.32 -4.13 6.27
C ILE A 385 35.49 -3.63 5.43
N VAL A 386 35.18 -2.95 4.35
CA VAL A 386 36.14 -2.51 3.35
C VAL A 386 36.13 -1.00 3.26
N ASP A 387 37.30 -0.38 3.35
CA ASP A 387 37.52 1.07 3.14
C ASP A 387 36.62 1.97 3.99
N ALA A 388 36.53 1.67 5.29
CA ALA A 388 35.79 2.53 6.23
C ALA A 388 36.55 3.86 6.40
N GLU A 389 35.88 4.98 6.14
CA GLU A 389 36.51 6.30 6.16
C GLU A 389 36.91 6.76 7.56
N GLU A 390 36.10 6.45 8.59
CA GLU A 390 36.40 6.81 9.98
C GLU A 390 36.70 5.60 10.86
N ILE A 391 35.69 4.79 11.20
CA ILE A 391 35.82 3.70 12.17
C ILE A 391 35.10 2.43 11.63
N PRO A 392 35.85 1.37 11.35
CA PRO A 392 35.25 0.11 10.90
C PRO A 392 34.25 -0.49 11.89
N ILE A 393 34.58 -0.52 13.20
CA ILE A 393 33.70 -1.00 14.25
C ILE A 393 33.75 -0.01 15.43
N SER A 394 32.63 0.66 15.69
CA SER A 394 32.49 1.63 16.79
C SER A 394 31.61 1.07 17.90
N ILE A 395 32.13 1.07 19.13
CA ILE A 395 31.41 0.63 20.33
C ILE A 395 31.47 1.73 21.36
N LYS A 396 30.31 2.19 21.86
CA LYS A 396 30.27 3.22 22.87
C LYS A 396 30.86 2.73 24.20
N LYS A 397 31.84 3.42 24.76
CA LYS A 397 32.64 2.97 25.94
C LYS A 397 31.82 2.64 27.19
N LYS A 398 30.65 3.21 27.40
CA LYS A 398 29.73 2.89 28.52
C LYS A 398 29.08 1.51 28.36
N ASP A 399 29.11 0.93 27.18
CA ASP A 399 28.39 -0.28 26.85
C ASP A 399 29.28 -1.55 26.85
N LYS A 400 30.55 -1.43 27.38
CA LYS A 400 31.48 -2.58 27.49
C LYS A 400 30.97 -3.72 28.37
N THR A 401 29.93 -3.49 29.15
CA THR A 401 29.32 -4.49 30.06
C THR A 401 28.13 -5.21 29.44
N ASN A 402 27.78 -4.94 28.18
CA ASN A 402 26.52 -5.38 27.56
C ASN A 402 26.62 -6.71 26.80
N ASN A 403 27.66 -7.52 27.03
CA ASN A 403 27.82 -8.86 26.49
C ASN A 403 27.67 -8.97 24.95
N ASN A 404 27.98 -7.91 24.21
CA ASN A 404 28.06 -7.99 22.76
C ASN A 404 29.33 -8.75 22.35
N ILE A 405 29.22 -9.66 21.39
CA ILE A 405 30.30 -10.53 20.92
C ILE A 405 30.74 -10.12 19.52
N PHE A 406 32.04 -9.95 19.31
CA PHE A 406 32.64 -9.61 18.02
C PHE A 406 33.67 -10.67 17.66
N GLU A 407 33.42 -11.46 16.61
CA GLU A 407 34.31 -12.57 16.22
C GLU A 407 34.51 -12.61 14.70
N LYS A 408 35.76 -12.83 14.30
CA LYS A 408 36.13 -13.11 12.90
C LYS A 408 35.64 -12.04 11.88
N ASN A 409 35.42 -10.82 12.32
CA ASN A 409 35.15 -9.73 11.38
C ASN A 409 36.44 -9.35 10.67
N SER A 410 36.39 -9.21 9.34
CA SER A 410 37.51 -8.78 8.52
C SER A 410 37.43 -7.26 8.31
N ILE A 411 38.54 -6.58 8.46
CA ILE A 411 38.69 -5.17 8.15
C ILE A 411 39.77 -5.04 7.09
N ILE A 412 39.40 -4.53 5.93
CA ILE A 412 40.29 -4.30 4.81
C ILE A 412 40.37 -2.80 4.59
N GLU A 413 41.56 -2.24 4.83
CA GLU A 413 41.85 -0.86 4.48
C GLU A 413 42.38 -0.84 3.04
N GLY A 414 41.81 -0.02 2.18
CA GLY A 414 42.30 0.16 0.81
C GLY A 414 43.75 0.66 0.83
N ALA A 415 44.56 0.17 -0.09
CA ALA A 415 45.86 0.74 -0.31
C ALA A 415 45.65 2.23 -0.67
N ALA A 416 46.13 3.13 0.21
CA ALA A 416 46.17 4.53 -0.13
C ALA A 416 46.88 4.65 -1.48
N PHE A 417 46.17 5.12 -2.50
CA PHE A 417 46.86 5.57 -3.72
C PHE A 417 47.74 6.73 -3.30
N VAL A 418 49.03 6.45 -3.10
CA VAL A 418 50.05 7.46 -2.94
C VAL A 418 50.26 8.00 -4.35
N ASP A 419 49.68 9.16 -4.67
CA ASP A 419 50.07 9.96 -5.82
C ASP A 419 51.47 10.58 -5.62
#